data_2fcacfc64bb0b340b511e8aaa527916b
#
_entry.id   2fcacfc64bb0b340b511e8aaa527916b
#
_cell.length_a   1.000
_cell.length_b   1.000
_cell.length_c   1.000
_cell.angle_alpha   90.00
_cell.angle_beta   90.00
_cell.angle_gamma   90.00
#
_symmetry.space_group_name_H-M   'P 1'
#
loop_
_entity.id
_entity.type
_entity.pdbx_description
1 polymer ?
#
loop_
_entity_poly.entity_id
_entity_poly.type
_entity_poly.pdbx_seq_one_letter_code
_entity_poly.pdbx_strand_id
1 'polypeptide(L)'
;MQPERDSTAALAATHDDTGQLERMFAGFAMTHSIYAAAKLGIADLLEAGPRTAEELAGLAGVHAPSLYRLLRALASVGVFAETAPATFALTPTAQRLRTGAPDSLRAWAIVTGEIIAPSWDGLMHSLQTGVPAFESVFGMPIFEYLEARPEIAAEFDGHQAQGGRALHAAVARSLEFDASETIIDLGGGNGSLVAAILERHPELHAAIFDLPHLIERAQATADPALNSRCKFIAGSFFEQVPPGADVYLLSRVLHDWDDDQVAAILSNCRRAMHADARLLVIERIVPPGDEPHESKFMDLNMLVIAGGRERSEPEYRALLERSGLQLDTVIDTGTAVSVLEATSAEQEQPEPAALSDVMRPYPRKDTPCPAKS
;
A
#
# COMPACT_ATOMS: atom_id res chain seq x y z
N MET A 1 -1.49 55.70 33.85
CA MET A 1 -0.73 54.64 34.50
C MET A 1 -1.57 53.35 34.27
N GLN A 2 -1.29 52.69 33.14
CA GLN A 2 -1.87 51.41 32.78
C GLN A 2 -1.02 50.30 33.37
N PRO A 3 -1.60 49.21 33.98
CA PRO A 3 -0.79 48.08 34.40
C PRO A 3 -0.37 47.26 33.18
N GLU A 4 0.90 46.98 33.09
CA GLU A 4 1.49 45.97 32.21
C GLU A 4 0.78 44.63 32.39
N ARG A 5 0.21 44.12 31.31
CA ARG A 5 -0.32 42.74 31.28
C ARG A 5 0.87 41.80 31.24
N ASP A 6 0.95 41.05 32.29
CA ASP A 6 1.88 39.93 32.51
C ASP A 6 1.80 38.94 31.35
N SER A 7 2.79 38.96 30.48
CA SER A 7 2.91 38.08 29.31
C SER A 7 3.60 36.75 29.64
N THR A 8 3.75 36.42 30.92
CA THR A 8 4.47 35.21 31.41
C THR A 8 3.55 34.03 31.76
N ALA A 9 2.22 34.19 31.61
CA ALA A 9 1.27 33.10 31.96
C ALA A 9 0.99 32.09 30.83
N ALA A 10 1.60 32.24 29.66
CA ALA A 10 1.33 31.39 28.48
C ALA A 10 2.37 30.30 28.22
N LEU A 11 3.36 30.14 29.10
CA LEU A 11 4.47 29.14 28.92
C LEU A 11 4.51 28.04 29.98
N ALA A 12 3.39 27.75 30.62
CA ALA A 12 3.33 26.68 31.66
C ALA A 12 2.41 25.51 31.28
N ALA A 13 2.41 25.05 30.03
CA ALA A 13 2.20 23.64 29.74
C ALA A 13 3.62 23.02 29.72
N THR A 14 4.14 22.64 30.89
CA THR A 14 5.31 21.77 30.95
C THR A 14 4.91 20.41 30.34
N HIS A 15 5.04 20.31 29.00
CA HIS A 15 5.17 19.03 28.38
C HIS A 15 6.41 18.41 29.01
N ASP A 16 6.26 17.20 29.57
CA ASP A 16 7.41 16.40 29.99
C ASP A 16 8.11 15.92 28.70
N ASP A 17 8.82 16.85 28.06
CA ASP A 17 9.47 16.65 26.76
C ASP A 17 10.47 15.51 26.80
N THR A 18 11.15 15.32 27.94
CA THR A 18 12.09 14.20 28.15
C THR A 18 11.34 12.87 28.16
N GLY A 19 10.27 12.76 28.94
CA GLY A 19 9.46 11.54 28.99
C GLY A 19 8.75 11.22 27.68
N GLN A 20 8.46 12.24 26.86
CA GLN A 20 7.92 12.04 25.51
C GLN A 20 8.96 11.38 24.59
N LEU A 21 10.19 11.87 24.53
CA LEU A 21 11.27 11.29 23.75
C LEU A 21 11.61 9.87 24.21
N GLU A 22 11.66 9.64 25.53
CA GLU A 22 11.90 8.29 26.08
C GLU A 22 10.83 7.29 25.64
N ARG A 23 9.55 7.68 25.62
CA ARG A 23 8.46 6.85 25.06
C ARG A 23 8.63 6.58 23.58
N MET A 24 9.06 7.57 22.79
CA MET A 24 9.34 7.39 21.35
C MET A 24 10.49 6.39 21.14
N PHE A 25 11.57 6.48 21.90
CA PHE A 25 12.66 5.50 21.83
C PHE A 25 12.20 4.09 22.21
N ALA A 26 11.28 3.95 23.16
CA ALA A 26 10.72 2.65 23.53
C ALA A 26 9.89 1.99 22.40
N GLY A 27 9.43 2.76 21.42
CA GLY A 27 8.69 2.26 20.23
C GLY A 27 9.46 1.19 19.48
N PHE A 28 10.77 1.30 19.36
CA PHE A 28 11.65 0.28 18.78
C PHE A 28 11.49 -1.09 19.48
N ALA A 29 11.57 -1.13 20.81
CA ALA A 29 11.43 -2.36 21.57
C ALA A 29 10.01 -2.96 21.44
N MET A 30 8.99 -2.11 21.37
CA MET A 30 7.59 -2.54 21.17
C MET A 30 7.41 -3.20 19.81
N THR A 31 7.91 -2.60 18.75
CA THR A 31 7.87 -3.13 17.38
C THR A 31 8.49 -4.53 17.31
N HIS A 32 9.71 -4.69 17.80
CA HIS A 32 10.38 -6.00 17.82
C HIS A 32 9.68 -7.03 18.70
N SER A 33 9.06 -6.61 19.82
CA SER A 33 8.30 -7.50 20.69
C SER A 33 7.02 -8.02 20.00
N ILE A 34 6.29 -7.15 19.28
CA ILE A 34 5.10 -7.54 18.51
C ILE A 34 5.49 -8.49 17.37
N TYR A 35 6.56 -8.17 16.63
CA TYR A 35 7.11 -9.05 15.60
C TYR A 35 7.43 -10.44 16.16
N ALA A 36 8.17 -10.52 17.27
CA ALA A 36 8.53 -11.81 17.86
C ALA A 36 7.30 -12.63 18.26
N ALA A 37 6.29 -12.02 18.88
CA ALA A 37 5.05 -12.69 19.23
C ALA A 37 4.26 -13.18 18.01
N ALA A 38 4.21 -12.36 16.93
CA ALA A 38 3.55 -12.72 15.66
C ALA A 38 4.28 -13.87 14.94
N LYS A 39 5.63 -13.82 14.89
CA LYS A 39 6.46 -14.85 14.27
C LYS A 39 6.35 -16.20 14.99
N LEU A 40 6.27 -16.18 16.32
CA LEU A 40 6.08 -17.37 17.16
C LEU A 40 4.63 -17.89 17.16
N GLY A 41 3.68 -17.18 16.54
CA GLY A 41 2.27 -17.58 16.49
C GLY A 41 1.58 -17.58 17.86
N ILE A 42 2.03 -16.74 18.80
CA ILE A 42 1.51 -16.74 20.19
C ILE A 42 0.00 -16.50 20.22
N ALA A 43 -0.53 -15.62 19.36
CA ALA A 43 -1.95 -15.35 19.30
C ALA A 43 -2.77 -16.59 18.86
N ASP A 44 -2.26 -17.37 17.90
CA ASP A 44 -2.90 -18.63 17.48
C ASP A 44 -2.87 -19.69 18.57
N LEU A 45 -1.75 -19.79 19.32
CA LEU A 45 -1.61 -20.72 20.43
C LEU A 45 -2.58 -20.40 21.59
N LEU A 46 -3.04 -19.16 21.71
CA LEU A 46 -4.00 -18.72 22.72
C LEU A 46 -5.47 -18.76 22.23
N GLU A 47 -5.75 -19.24 21.02
CA GLU A 47 -7.12 -19.29 20.47
C GLU A 47 -8.08 -20.11 21.32
N ALA A 48 -7.62 -21.25 21.84
CA ALA A 48 -8.42 -22.15 22.65
C ALA A 48 -8.62 -21.70 24.11
N GLY A 49 -7.99 -20.57 24.49
CA GLY A 49 -8.07 -20.04 25.86
C GLY A 49 -6.72 -19.67 26.48
N PRO A 50 -6.72 -19.20 27.74
CA PRO A 50 -5.51 -18.81 28.44
C PRO A 50 -4.52 -19.98 28.62
N ARG A 51 -3.23 -19.68 28.50
CA ARG A 51 -2.12 -20.63 28.73
C ARG A 51 -1.01 -20.01 29.54
N THR A 52 -0.28 -20.85 30.26
CA THR A 52 0.94 -20.41 30.95
C THR A 52 2.06 -20.11 29.96
N ALA A 53 3.01 -19.26 30.38
CA ALA A 53 4.22 -18.98 29.60
C ALA A 53 5.04 -20.22 29.32
N GLU A 54 5.02 -21.20 30.23
CA GLU A 54 5.73 -22.48 30.13
C GLU A 54 5.08 -23.35 29.01
N GLU A 55 3.75 -23.48 29.02
CA GLU A 55 3.00 -24.19 27.95
C GLU A 55 3.22 -23.56 26.60
N LEU A 56 3.11 -22.22 26.50
CA LEU A 56 3.35 -21.49 25.25
C LEU A 56 4.78 -21.66 24.75
N ALA A 57 5.76 -21.62 25.65
CA ALA A 57 7.17 -21.83 25.30
C ALA A 57 7.44 -23.25 24.79
N GLY A 58 6.82 -24.25 25.38
CA GLY A 58 6.89 -25.65 24.90
C GLY A 58 6.29 -25.81 23.50
N LEU A 59 5.15 -25.18 23.23
CA LEU A 59 4.50 -25.21 21.93
C LEU A 59 5.26 -24.43 20.85
N ALA A 60 5.83 -23.29 21.21
CA ALA A 60 6.59 -22.43 20.29
C ALA A 60 8.06 -22.83 20.14
N GLY A 61 8.56 -23.81 20.94
CA GLY A 61 9.94 -24.28 20.90
C GLY A 61 10.96 -23.23 21.39
N VAL A 62 10.60 -22.40 22.40
CA VAL A 62 11.45 -21.30 22.89
C VAL A 62 11.68 -21.39 24.41
N HIS A 63 12.61 -20.58 24.92
CA HIS A 63 12.96 -20.54 26.33
C HIS A 63 11.88 -19.88 27.20
N ALA A 64 11.22 -20.62 28.07
CA ALA A 64 10.07 -20.18 28.85
C ALA A 64 10.30 -18.89 29.68
N PRO A 65 11.40 -18.72 30.45
CA PRO A 65 11.65 -17.48 31.16
C PRO A 65 11.79 -16.25 30.26
N SER A 66 12.30 -16.41 29.03
CA SER A 66 12.42 -15.33 28.04
C SER A 66 11.08 -14.99 27.45
N LEU A 67 10.26 -16.00 27.08
CA LEU A 67 8.91 -15.79 26.59
C LEU A 67 8.02 -15.11 27.64
N TYR A 68 8.10 -15.49 28.89
CA TYR A 68 7.39 -14.81 29.98
C TYR A 68 7.72 -13.31 30.04
N ARG A 69 9.00 -12.94 29.91
CA ARG A 69 9.41 -11.53 29.91
C ARG A 69 8.82 -10.77 28.70
N LEU A 70 8.82 -11.38 27.51
CA LEU A 70 8.19 -10.83 26.30
C LEU A 70 6.70 -10.58 26.51
N LEU A 71 5.98 -11.62 26.94
CA LEU A 71 4.52 -11.55 27.11
C LEU A 71 4.11 -10.57 28.21
N ARG A 72 4.86 -10.49 29.32
CA ARG A 72 4.63 -9.51 30.37
C ARG A 72 4.81 -8.07 29.85
N ALA A 73 5.84 -7.82 29.03
CA ALA A 73 6.03 -6.51 28.39
C ALA A 73 4.87 -6.17 27.45
N LEU A 74 4.43 -7.11 26.60
CA LEU A 74 3.31 -6.91 25.70
C LEU A 74 1.97 -6.79 26.44
N ALA A 75 1.79 -7.45 27.57
CA ALA A 75 0.62 -7.29 28.44
C ALA A 75 0.57 -5.89 29.07
N SER A 76 1.72 -5.32 29.45
CA SER A 76 1.77 -3.98 30.05
C SER A 76 1.32 -2.86 29.10
N VAL A 77 1.32 -3.12 27.77
CA VAL A 77 0.83 -2.20 26.74
C VAL A 77 -0.48 -2.67 26.09
N GLY A 78 -1.15 -3.68 26.68
CA GLY A 78 -2.49 -4.12 26.26
C GLY A 78 -2.54 -5.04 25.04
N VAL A 79 -1.39 -5.53 24.55
CA VAL A 79 -1.38 -6.50 23.42
C VAL A 79 -1.91 -7.85 23.90
N PHE A 80 -1.42 -8.39 25.00
CA PHE A 80 -1.98 -9.58 25.67
C PHE A 80 -2.53 -9.21 27.04
N ALA A 81 -3.19 -10.15 27.71
CA ALA A 81 -3.64 -9.99 29.10
C ALA A 81 -3.00 -11.07 29.98
N GLU A 82 -2.33 -10.69 31.08
CA GLU A 82 -1.93 -11.64 32.13
C GLU A 82 -3.11 -11.83 33.09
N THR A 83 -3.80 -12.96 33.00
CA THR A 83 -5.04 -13.26 33.74
C THR A 83 -4.81 -13.93 35.10
N ALA A 84 -3.65 -14.56 35.26
CA ALA A 84 -3.12 -15.12 36.50
C ALA A 84 -1.58 -15.11 36.41
N PRO A 85 -0.84 -15.33 37.49
CA PRO A 85 0.63 -15.35 37.46
C PRO A 85 1.17 -16.22 36.32
N ALA A 86 1.95 -15.59 35.41
CA ALA A 86 2.52 -16.19 34.19
C ALA A 86 1.50 -16.86 33.23
N THR A 87 0.21 -16.51 33.31
CA THR A 87 -0.86 -17.05 32.47
C THR A 87 -1.43 -15.95 31.59
N PHE A 88 -1.40 -16.14 30.26
CA PHE A 88 -1.75 -15.13 29.28
C PHE A 88 -2.97 -15.51 28.47
N ALA A 89 -3.72 -14.50 28.04
CA ALA A 89 -4.92 -14.62 27.22
C ALA A 89 -4.89 -13.59 26.09
N LEU A 90 -5.72 -13.84 25.07
CA LEU A 90 -5.97 -12.89 23.97
C LEU A 90 -6.73 -11.66 24.48
N THR A 91 -6.35 -10.50 23.97
CA THR A 91 -7.12 -9.26 23.99
C THR A 91 -7.75 -9.01 22.61
N PRO A 92 -8.66 -8.05 22.46
CA PRO A 92 -9.09 -7.60 21.12
C PRO A 92 -7.94 -7.17 20.21
N THR A 93 -6.86 -6.60 20.78
CA THR A 93 -5.65 -6.23 20.04
C THR A 93 -4.90 -7.47 19.56
N ALA A 94 -4.68 -8.45 20.45
CA ALA A 94 -3.97 -9.69 20.10
C ALA A 94 -4.76 -10.56 19.10
N GLN A 95 -6.08 -10.47 19.04
CA GLN A 95 -6.89 -11.16 18.01
C GLN A 95 -6.41 -10.79 16.59
N ARG A 96 -5.96 -9.56 16.39
CA ARG A 96 -5.42 -9.10 15.10
C ARG A 96 -4.03 -9.67 14.75
N LEU A 97 -3.40 -10.39 15.66
CA LEU A 97 -2.15 -11.12 15.38
C LEU A 97 -2.39 -12.59 15.04
N ARG A 98 -3.64 -13.06 14.97
CA ARG A 98 -3.97 -14.45 14.60
C ARG A 98 -3.91 -14.65 13.10
N THR A 99 -3.46 -15.84 12.71
CA THR A 99 -3.52 -16.31 11.33
C THR A 99 -4.99 -16.44 10.91
N GLY A 100 -5.34 -15.84 9.75
CA GLY A 100 -6.70 -15.97 9.19
C GLY A 100 -7.77 -15.09 9.86
N ALA A 101 -7.44 -14.23 10.84
CA ALA A 101 -8.38 -13.23 11.30
C ALA A 101 -8.71 -12.25 10.16
N PRO A 102 -9.97 -11.81 9.99
CA PRO A 102 -10.38 -10.97 8.85
C PRO A 102 -9.61 -9.67 8.73
N ASP A 103 -9.16 -9.11 9.86
CA ASP A 103 -8.39 -7.88 9.98
C ASP A 103 -6.99 -8.13 10.60
N SER A 104 -6.40 -9.30 10.30
CA SER A 104 -5.10 -9.71 10.83
C SER A 104 -3.99 -8.72 10.44
N LEU A 105 -3.18 -8.34 11.41
CA LEU A 105 -1.96 -7.58 11.21
C LEU A 105 -0.70 -8.46 11.37
N ARG A 106 -0.87 -9.79 11.44
CA ARG A 106 0.25 -10.72 11.62
C ARG A 106 1.28 -10.61 10.50
N ALA A 107 0.82 -10.64 9.25
CA ALA A 107 1.70 -10.48 8.10
C ALA A 107 2.47 -9.14 8.14
N TRP A 108 1.77 -8.05 8.49
CA TRP A 108 2.40 -6.74 8.66
C TRP A 108 3.46 -6.74 9.78
N ALA A 109 3.18 -7.36 10.91
CA ALA A 109 4.15 -7.46 12.01
C ALA A 109 5.41 -8.23 11.59
N ILE A 110 5.26 -9.29 10.78
CA ILE A 110 6.39 -10.08 10.26
C ILE A 110 7.19 -9.27 9.24
N VAL A 111 6.53 -8.65 8.26
CA VAL A 111 7.18 -7.77 7.26
C VAL A 111 7.90 -6.61 7.95
N THR A 112 7.27 -6.01 8.96
CA THR A 112 7.91 -4.94 9.75
C THR A 112 9.19 -5.42 10.42
N GLY A 113 9.19 -6.60 11.04
CA GLY A 113 10.37 -7.11 11.75
C GLY A 113 11.48 -7.64 10.83
N GLU A 114 11.14 -8.21 9.68
CA GLU A 114 12.10 -8.87 8.79
C GLU A 114 12.61 -7.99 7.64
N ILE A 115 11.84 -6.99 7.25
CA ILE A 115 12.16 -6.09 6.14
C ILE A 115 12.31 -4.65 6.62
N ILE A 116 11.23 -4.08 7.19
CA ILE A 116 11.16 -2.64 7.42
C ILE A 116 12.16 -2.22 8.50
N ALA A 117 12.10 -2.82 9.69
CA ALA A 117 12.96 -2.43 10.80
C ALA A 117 14.45 -2.56 10.48
N PRO A 118 14.96 -3.67 9.88
CA PRO A 118 16.36 -3.74 9.46
C PRO A 118 16.75 -2.68 8.42
N SER A 119 15.84 -2.30 7.51
CA SER A 119 16.11 -1.25 6.53
C SER A 119 16.24 0.12 7.19
N TRP A 120 15.44 0.40 8.24
CA TRP A 120 15.51 1.65 8.99
C TRP A 120 16.82 1.83 9.78
N ASP A 121 17.56 0.76 10.08
CA ASP A 121 18.93 0.87 10.63
C ASP A 121 19.86 1.61 9.66
N GLY A 122 19.55 1.58 8.36
CA GLY A 122 20.28 2.29 7.30
C GLY A 122 19.74 3.70 6.98
N LEU A 123 18.80 4.27 7.73
CA LEU A 123 18.20 5.58 7.44
C LEU A 123 19.25 6.67 7.16
N MET A 124 20.36 6.69 7.90
CA MET A 124 21.43 7.69 7.68
C MET A 124 22.07 7.55 6.30
N HIS A 125 22.15 6.34 5.73
CA HIS A 125 22.60 6.15 4.35
C HIS A 125 21.64 6.82 3.37
N SER A 126 20.32 6.59 3.50
CA SER A 126 19.34 7.23 2.62
C SER A 126 19.34 8.75 2.73
N LEU A 127 19.46 9.31 3.94
CA LEU A 127 19.54 10.76 4.14
C LEU A 127 20.79 11.40 3.54
N GLN A 128 21.91 10.67 3.48
CA GLN A 128 23.18 11.16 2.94
C GLN A 128 23.29 11.00 1.43
N THR A 129 22.63 10.01 0.86
CA THR A 129 22.84 9.62 -0.55
C THR A 129 21.60 9.79 -1.42
N GLY A 130 20.40 9.82 -0.84
CA GLY A 130 19.12 9.73 -1.57
C GLY A 130 18.80 8.33 -2.09
N VAL A 131 19.65 7.32 -1.81
CA VAL A 131 19.47 5.93 -2.26
C VAL A 131 18.78 5.13 -1.17
N PRO A 132 17.89 4.16 -1.51
CA PRO A 132 17.25 3.30 -0.52
C PRO A 132 18.24 2.57 0.37
N ALA A 133 18.02 2.63 1.68
CA ALA A 133 18.84 1.89 2.64
C ALA A 133 18.66 0.38 2.49
N PHE A 134 17.49 -0.05 2.02
CA PHE A 134 17.18 -1.47 1.78
C PHE A 134 18.27 -2.14 0.95
N GLU A 135 18.67 -1.54 -0.17
CA GLU A 135 19.71 -2.11 -1.05
C GLU A 135 21.07 -2.22 -0.34
N SER A 136 21.41 -1.23 0.49
CA SER A 136 22.64 -1.26 1.28
C SER A 136 22.63 -2.36 2.35
N VAL A 137 21.46 -2.65 2.93
CA VAL A 137 21.29 -3.64 4.00
C VAL A 137 21.19 -5.07 3.44
N PHE A 138 20.42 -5.25 2.38
CA PHE A 138 20.09 -6.59 1.84
C PHE A 138 20.86 -6.95 0.56
N GLY A 139 21.60 -6.00 -0.04
CA GLY A 139 22.47 -6.23 -1.20
C GLY A 139 21.75 -6.29 -2.54
N MET A 140 20.44 -6.02 -2.58
CA MET A 140 19.61 -6.00 -3.80
C MET A 140 18.33 -5.18 -3.58
N PRO A 141 17.66 -4.68 -4.65
CA PRO A 141 16.37 -4.02 -4.56
C PRO A 141 15.28 -4.90 -3.92
N ILE A 142 14.27 -4.27 -3.29
CA ILE A 142 13.22 -4.98 -2.55
C ILE A 142 12.46 -6.00 -3.42
N PHE A 143 12.13 -5.66 -4.65
CA PHE A 143 11.34 -6.56 -5.51
C PHE A 143 12.15 -7.82 -5.90
N GLU A 144 13.44 -7.68 -6.17
CA GLU A 144 14.35 -8.81 -6.40
C GLU A 144 14.52 -9.67 -5.13
N TYR A 145 14.58 -8.99 -3.97
CA TYR A 145 14.65 -9.67 -2.67
C TYR A 145 13.42 -10.52 -2.39
N LEU A 146 12.23 -10.01 -2.69
CA LEU A 146 10.96 -10.72 -2.53
C LEU A 146 10.86 -11.90 -3.52
N GLU A 147 11.26 -11.71 -4.77
CA GLU A 147 11.28 -12.78 -5.77
C GLU A 147 12.18 -13.95 -5.35
N ALA A 148 13.32 -13.64 -4.74
CA ALA A 148 14.26 -14.64 -4.23
C ALA A 148 13.80 -15.33 -2.93
N ARG A 149 12.74 -14.85 -2.25
CA ARG A 149 12.27 -15.32 -0.94
C ARG A 149 10.75 -15.49 -0.87
N PRO A 150 10.20 -16.60 -1.42
CA PRO A 150 8.75 -16.80 -1.53
C PRO A 150 7.98 -16.75 -0.21
N GLU A 151 8.62 -17.16 0.91
CA GLU A 151 7.96 -17.14 2.23
C GLU A 151 7.66 -15.72 2.71
N ILE A 152 8.65 -14.82 2.63
CA ILE A 152 8.46 -13.43 3.03
C ILE A 152 7.64 -12.64 1.99
N ALA A 153 7.75 -13.01 0.71
CA ALA A 153 6.89 -12.48 -0.34
C ALA A 153 5.41 -12.80 -0.07
N ALA A 154 5.09 -14.00 0.40
CA ALA A 154 3.72 -14.37 0.78
C ALA A 154 3.18 -13.54 1.96
N GLU A 155 4.00 -13.23 2.96
CA GLU A 155 3.61 -12.33 4.06
C GLU A 155 3.44 -10.88 3.55
N PHE A 156 4.32 -10.41 2.68
CA PHE A 156 4.22 -9.08 2.06
C PHE A 156 2.93 -8.94 1.23
N ASP A 157 2.66 -9.91 0.35
CA ASP A 157 1.44 -9.97 -0.46
C ASP A 157 0.18 -10.09 0.42
N GLY A 158 0.25 -10.89 1.48
CA GLY A 158 -0.84 -11.05 2.45
C GLY A 158 -1.18 -9.74 3.15
N HIS A 159 -0.18 -8.96 3.55
CA HIS A 159 -0.37 -7.62 4.10
C HIS A 159 -1.02 -6.69 3.08
N GLN A 160 -0.48 -6.63 1.86
CA GLN A 160 -1.03 -5.79 0.79
C GLN A 160 -2.50 -6.14 0.47
N ALA A 161 -2.83 -7.43 0.41
CA ALA A 161 -4.18 -7.88 0.12
C ALA A 161 -5.18 -7.55 1.25
N GLN A 162 -4.78 -7.65 2.52
CA GLN A 162 -5.65 -7.36 3.66
C GLN A 162 -5.88 -5.86 3.84
N GLY A 163 -4.80 -5.06 3.82
CA GLY A 163 -4.91 -3.60 3.87
C GLY A 163 -5.68 -3.04 2.67
N GLY A 164 -5.55 -3.69 1.52
CA GLY A 164 -6.19 -3.30 0.26
C GLY A 164 -7.72 -3.41 0.28
N ARG A 165 -8.31 -4.49 0.80
CA ARG A 165 -9.77 -4.71 0.69
C ARG A 165 -10.62 -3.59 1.28
N ALA A 166 -10.36 -3.19 2.52
CA ALA A 166 -11.11 -2.11 3.16
C ALA A 166 -10.89 -0.77 2.45
N LEU A 167 -9.65 -0.50 2.04
CA LEU A 167 -9.28 0.67 1.29
C LEU A 167 -9.95 0.68 -0.10
N HIS A 168 -9.86 -0.40 -0.87
CA HIS A 168 -10.46 -0.51 -2.20
C HIS A 168 -12.01 -0.39 -2.13
N ALA A 169 -12.65 -0.98 -1.12
CA ALA A 169 -14.08 -0.80 -0.91
C ALA A 169 -14.45 0.65 -0.56
N ALA A 170 -13.60 1.37 0.18
CA ALA A 170 -13.82 2.78 0.49
C ALA A 170 -13.62 3.65 -0.75
N VAL A 171 -12.55 3.43 -1.51
CA VAL A 171 -12.30 4.09 -2.80
C VAL A 171 -13.47 3.85 -3.75
N ALA A 172 -13.91 2.60 -3.93
CA ALA A 172 -15.06 2.28 -4.79
C ALA A 172 -16.36 2.96 -4.36
N ARG A 173 -16.53 3.25 -3.05
CA ARG A 173 -17.69 4.02 -2.55
C ARG A 173 -17.59 5.51 -2.80
N SER A 174 -16.39 6.07 -2.89
CA SER A 174 -16.16 7.50 -3.11
C SER A 174 -16.18 7.90 -4.59
N LEU A 175 -16.20 6.92 -5.48
CA LEU A 175 -16.19 7.13 -6.93
C LEU A 175 -17.58 6.93 -7.52
N GLU A 176 -17.93 7.80 -8.46
CA GLU A 176 -19.14 7.70 -9.29
C GLU A 176 -18.74 7.50 -10.75
N PHE A 177 -19.47 6.63 -11.43
CA PHE A 177 -19.24 6.26 -12.83
C PHE A 177 -20.54 6.27 -13.61
N ASP A 178 -20.46 6.69 -14.87
CA ASP A 178 -21.56 6.48 -15.80
C ASP A 178 -21.57 5.02 -16.29
N ALA A 179 -22.76 4.45 -16.46
CA ALA A 179 -22.92 3.03 -16.82
C ALA A 179 -22.26 2.62 -18.14
N SER A 180 -21.94 3.58 -19.01
CA SER A 180 -21.27 3.37 -20.30
C SER A 180 -19.76 3.53 -20.25
N GLU A 181 -19.19 3.99 -19.13
CA GLU A 181 -17.75 4.21 -19.02
C GLU A 181 -16.97 2.90 -19.04
N THR A 182 -15.80 2.96 -19.64
CA THR A 182 -14.79 1.91 -19.63
C THR A 182 -13.62 2.33 -18.74
N ILE A 183 -13.18 1.42 -17.86
CA ILE A 183 -12.15 1.69 -16.88
C ILE A 183 -10.90 0.88 -17.20
N ILE A 184 -9.71 1.49 -17.04
CA ILE A 184 -8.45 0.76 -17.05
C ILE A 184 -7.65 1.07 -15.79
N ASP A 185 -7.22 0.03 -15.07
CA ASP A 185 -6.38 0.11 -13.88
C ASP A 185 -4.92 -0.16 -14.26
N LEU A 186 -4.11 0.89 -14.21
CA LEU A 186 -2.70 0.87 -14.61
C LEU A 186 -1.82 0.51 -13.40
N GLY A 187 -1.09 -0.60 -13.48
CA GLY A 187 -0.44 -1.19 -12.33
C GLY A 187 -1.44 -1.86 -11.39
N GLY A 188 -2.53 -2.40 -11.91
CA GLY A 188 -3.67 -2.90 -11.13
C GLY A 188 -3.40 -4.20 -10.35
N GLY A 189 -2.20 -4.78 -10.47
CA GLY A 189 -1.77 -5.94 -9.70
C GLY A 189 -2.73 -7.12 -9.80
N ASN A 190 -3.27 -7.56 -8.66
CA ASN A 190 -4.23 -8.68 -8.60
C ASN A 190 -5.68 -8.28 -8.94
N GLY A 191 -5.94 -7.02 -9.30
CA GLY A 191 -7.26 -6.53 -9.70
C GLY A 191 -8.27 -6.30 -8.57
N SER A 192 -7.82 -6.26 -7.33
CA SER A 192 -8.73 -6.12 -6.17
C SER A 192 -9.48 -4.78 -6.12
N LEU A 193 -8.90 -3.69 -6.63
CA LEU A 193 -9.59 -2.41 -6.77
C LEU A 193 -10.68 -2.49 -7.84
N VAL A 194 -10.35 -3.00 -9.02
CA VAL A 194 -11.30 -3.23 -10.11
C VAL A 194 -12.45 -4.13 -9.65
N ALA A 195 -12.16 -5.21 -8.92
CA ALA A 195 -13.18 -6.09 -8.37
C ALA A 195 -14.16 -5.33 -7.46
N ALA A 196 -13.66 -4.49 -6.55
CA ALA A 196 -14.49 -3.68 -5.65
C ALA A 196 -15.35 -2.64 -6.41
N ILE A 197 -14.80 -2.04 -7.47
CA ILE A 197 -15.55 -1.12 -8.34
C ILE A 197 -16.66 -1.88 -9.09
N LEU A 198 -16.33 -2.99 -9.75
CA LEU A 198 -17.29 -3.78 -10.53
C LEU A 198 -18.37 -4.45 -9.67
N GLU A 199 -18.12 -4.75 -8.41
CA GLU A 199 -19.13 -5.23 -7.46
C GLU A 199 -20.19 -4.15 -7.21
N ARG A 200 -19.76 -2.89 -7.08
CA ARG A 200 -20.64 -1.76 -6.82
C ARG A 200 -21.36 -1.27 -8.10
N HIS A 201 -20.71 -1.39 -9.24
CA HIS A 201 -21.19 -0.91 -10.55
C HIS A 201 -21.29 -2.09 -11.52
N PRO A 202 -22.41 -2.85 -11.49
CA PRO A 202 -22.52 -4.11 -12.26
C PRO A 202 -22.56 -3.92 -13.77
N GLU A 203 -22.85 -2.72 -14.27
CA GLU A 203 -22.92 -2.42 -15.70
C GLU A 203 -21.54 -2.08 -16.32
N LEU A 204 -20.54 -1.78 -15.47
CA LEU A 204 -19.23 -1.36 -15.95
C LEU A 204 -18.41 -2.53 -16.49
N HIS A 205 -17.51 -2.17 -17.42
CA HIS A 205 -16.44 -3.03 -17.92
C HIS A 205 -15.08 -2.40 -17.59
N ALA A 206 -14.11 -3.24 -17.26
CA ALA A 206 -12.79 -2.78 -16.89
C ALA A 206 -11.68 -3.56 -17.59
N ALA A 207 -10.47 -3.00 -17.55
CA ALA A 207 -9.24 -3.73 -17.86
C ALA A 207 -8.22 -3.52 -16.72
N ILE A 208 -7.40 -4.52 -16.48
CA ILE A 208 -6.22 -4.44 -15.63
C ILE A 208 -5.01 -4.45 -16.57
N PHE A 209 -4.15 -3.46 -16.44
CA PHE A 209 -2.92 -3.34 -17.21
C PHE A 209 -1.72 -3.42 -16.28
N ASP A 210 -0.84 -4.40 -16.49
CA ASP A 210 0.33 -4.60 -15.66
C ASP A 210 1.40 -5.40 -16.41
N LEU A 211 2.57 -5.61 -15.78
CA LEU A 211 3.64 -6.41 -16.34
C LEU A 211 3.19 -7.85 -16.63
N PRO A 212 3.75 -8.51 -17.68
CA PRO A 212 3.26 -9.82 -18.15
C PRO A 212 3.14 -10.87 -17.04
N HIS A 213 4.14 -11.00 -16.18
CA HIS A 213 4.15 -11.98 -15.08
C HIS A 213 3.09 -11.69 -14.00
N LEU A 214 2.76 -10.40 -13.75
CA LEU A 214 1.70 -10.00 -12.83
C LEU A 214 0.32 -10.28 -13.41
N ILE A 215 0.13 -10.03 -14.71
CA ILE A 215 -1.10 -10.36 -15.43
C ILE A 215 -1.36 -11.87 -15.43
N GLU A 216 -0.37 -12.70 -15.71
CA GLU A 216 -0.50 -14.17 -15.64
C GLU A 216 -0.95 -14.62 -14.25
N ARG A 217 -0.35 -14.06 -13.20
CA ARG A 217 -0.71 -14.34 -11.80
C ARG A 217 -2.12 -13.86 -11.46
N ALA A 218 -2.49 -12.64 -11.86
CA ALA A 218 -3.83 -12.10 -11.65
C ALA A 218 -4.91 -12.96 -12.30
N GLN A 219 -4.71 -13.37 -13.55
CA GLN A 219 -5.62 -14.27 -14.27
C GLN A 219 -5.80 -15.63 -13.60
N ALA A 220 -4.71 -16.19 -13.04
CA ALA A 220 -4.75 -17.49 -12.36
C ALA A 220 -5.55 -17.47 -11.06
N THR A 221 -5.67 -16.31 -10.41
CA THR A 221 -6.32 -16.14 -9.10
C THR A 221 -7.63 -15.37 -9.14
N ALA A 222 -8.00 -14.80 -10.30
CA ALA A 222 -9.18 -13.97 -10.45
C ALA A 222 -10.48 -14.74 -10.27
N ASP A 223 -11.45 -14.10 -9.60
CA ASP A 223 -12.81 -14.63 -9.48
C ASP A 223 -13.44 -14.74 -10.88
N PRO A 224 -14.17 -15.84 -11.20
CA PRO A 224 -14.90 -15.98 -12.46
C PRO A 224 -15.86 -14.83 -12.78
N ALA A 225 -16.45 -14.18 -11.76
CA ALA A 225 -17.32 -13.02 -11.94
C ALA A 225 -16.54 -11.79 -12.43
N LEU A 226 -15.30 -11.61 -11.93
CA LEU A 226 -14.40 -10.58 -12.43
C LEU A 226 -14.00 -10.84 -13.88
N ASN A 227 -13.64 -12.08 -14.21
CA ASN A 227 -13.20 -12.48 -15.55
C ASN A 227 -14.23 -12.21 -16.67
N SER A 228 -15.53 -12.16 -16.34
CA SER A 228 -16.59 -11.91 -17.32
C SER A 228 -16.67 -10.45 -17.78
N ARG A 229 -16.20 -9.50 -16.96
CA ARG A 229 -16.31 -8.04 -17.18
C ARG A 229 -14.97 -7.31 -17.13
N CYS A 230 -13.90 -8.03 -16.86
CA CYS A 230 -12.55 -7.47 -16.77
C CYS A 230 -11.62 -8.14 -17.78
N LYS A 231 -10.84 -7.33 -18.50
CA LYS A 231 -9.76 -7.80 -19.38
C LYS A 231 -8.41 -7.64 -18.68
N PHE A 232 -7.49 -8.50 -19.06
CA PHE A 232 -6.13 -8.50 -18.55
C PHE A 232 -5.18 -8.19 -19.70
N ILE A 233 -4.47 -7.08 -19.62
CA ILE A 233 -3.60 -6.56 -20.67
C ILE A 233 -2.18 -6.49 -20.13
N ALA A 234 -1.25 -7.17 -20.79
CA ALA A 234 0.15 -7.14 -20.41
C ALA A 234 0.89 -5.99 -21.12
N GLY A 235 1.72 -5.26 -20.36
CA GLY A 235 2.54 -4.18 -20.90
C GLY A 235 3.23 -3.37 -19.78
N SER A 236 3.88 -2.28 -20.18
CA SER A 236 4.53 -1.34 -19.26
C SER A 236 4.01 0.07 -19.49
N PHE A 237 3.54 0.71 -18.43
CA PHE A 237 3.10 2.12 -18.49
C PHE A 237 4.25 3.08 -18.81
N PHE A 238 5.50 2.65 -18.69
CA PHE A 238 6.66 3.41 -19.16
C PHE A 238 6.82 3.39 -20.68
N GLU A 239 6.36 2.32 -21.33
CA GLU A 239 6.42 2.19 -22.79
C GLU A 239 5.17 2.79 -23.45
N GLN A 240 4.01 2.26 -23.09
CA GLN A 240 2.74 2.68 -23.66
C GLN A 240 1.57 2.33 -22.74
N VAL A 241 0.64 3.27 -22.55
CA VAL A 241 -0.66 3.05 -21.91
C VAL A 241 -1.69 2.71 -22.99
N PRO A 242 -2.57 1.70 -22.81
CA PRO A 242 -3.64 1.37 -23.75
C PRO A 242 -4.61 2.54 -23.89
N PRO A 243 -4.91 2.99 -25.14
CA PRO A 243 -5.79 4.13 -25.38
C PRO A 243 -7.28 3.75 -25.33
N GLY A 244 -8.14 4.77 -25.24
CA GLY A 244 -9.58 4.67 -25.49
C GLY A 244 -10.41 4.24 -24.29
N ALA A 245 -9.89 4.29 -23.07
CA ALA A 245 -10.69 4.21 -21.86
C ALA A 245 -11.24 5.60 -21.48
N ASP A 246 -12.41 5.62 -20.84
CA ASP A 246 -13.03 6.83 -20.32
C ASP A 246 -12.39 7.21 -18.97
N VAL A 247 -11.99 6.19 -18.17
CA VAL A 247 -11.38 6.37 -16.86
C VAL A 247 -10.09 5.56 -16.74
N TYR A 248 -9.01 6.24 -16.39
CA TYR A 248 -7.73 5.64 -16.08
C TYR A 248 -7.50 5.70 -14.58
N LEU A 249 -7.14 4.58 -13.97
CA LEU A 249 -6.80 4.50 -12.55
C LEU A 249 -5.29 4.30 -12.38
N LEU A 250 -4.71 4.97 -11.41
CA LEU A 250 -3.36 4.74 -10.88
C LEU A 250 -3.49 4.67 -9.36
N SER A 251 -3.48 3.46 -8.80
CA SER A 251 -3.69 3.27 -7.36
C SER A 251 -2.43 2.78 -6.68
N ARG A 252 -1.82 3.63 -5.88
CA ARG A 252 -0.56 3.36 -5.17
C ARG A 252 0.55 2.90 -6.12
N VAL A 253 0.69 3.65 -7.22
CA VAL A 253 1.69 3.42 -8.27
C VAL A 253 2.70 4.56 -8.28
N LEU A 254 2.23 5.82 -8.24
CA LEU A 254 3.11 6.97 -8.41
C LEU A 254 4.07 7.16 -7.25
N HIS A 255 3.72 6.67 -6.07
CA HIS A 255 4.58 6.77 -4.90
C HIS A 255 5.84 5.88 -4.98
N ASP A 256 5.87 4.88 -5.87
CA ASP A 256 7.03 4.01 -6.06
C ASP A 256 8.14 4.66 -6.90
N TRP A 257 7.86 5.81 -7.54
CA TRP A 257 8.69 6.40 -8.58
C TRP A 257 9.14 7.82 -8.25
N ASP A 258 10.32 8.22 -8.78
CA ASP A 258 10.78 9.60 -8.74
C ASP A 258 9.95 10.52 -9.64
N ASP A 259 10.17 11.84 -9.53
CA ASP A 259 9.35 12.83 -10.23
C ASP A 259 9.51 12.80 -11.77
N ASP A 260 10.64 12.36 -12.30
CA ASP A 260 10.86 12.24 -13.73
C ASP A 260 10.17 10.99 -14.28
N GLN A 261 10.22 9.90 -13.55
CA GLN A 261 9.52 8.67 -13.85
C GLN A 261 7.99 8.87 -13.76
N VAL A 262 7.50 9.56 -12.72
CA VAL A 262 6.08 9.93 -12.60
C VAL A 262 5.63 10.78 -13.78
N ALA A 263 6.42 11.78 -14.18
CA ALA A 263 6.08 12.60 -15.34
C ALA A 263 6.04 11.79 -16.65
N ALA A 264 6.90 10.78 -16.79
CA ALA A 264 6.84 9.86 -17.95
C ALA A 264 5.55 9.03 -17.95
N ILE A 265 5.16 8.46 -16.79
CA ILE A 265 3.91 7.71 -16.62
C ILE A 265 2.71 8.59 -16.95
N LEU A 266 2.61 9.77 -16.33
CA LEU A 266 1.50 10.71 -16.52
C LEU A 266 1.41 11.19 -17.97
N SER A 267 2.55 11.45 -18.63
CA SER A 267 2.60 11.81 -20.05
C SER A 267 2.09 10.68 -20.96
N ASN A 268 2.37 9.42 -20.61
CA ASN A 268 1.85 8.26 -21.32
C ASN A 268 0.32 8.12 -21.12
N CYS A 269 -0.17 8.34 -19.89
CA CYS A 269 -1.60 8.42 -19.62
C CYS A 269 -2.26 9.53 -20.45
N ARG A 270 -1.71 10.74 -20.42
CA ARG A 270 -2.23 11.89 -21.19
C ARG A 270 -2.33 11.59 -22.68
N ARG A 271 -1.37 10.89 -23.27
CA ARG A 271 -1.40 10.50 -24.69
C ARG A 271 -2.45 9.45 -25.00
N ALA A 272 -2.79 8.59 -24.06
CA ALA A 272 -3.80 7.55 -24.21
C ALA A 272 -5.23 8.06 -24.00
N MET A 273 -5.39 9.14 -23.21
CA MET A 273 -6.68 9.75 -22.88
C MET A 273 -7.28 10.50 -24.08
N HIS A 274 -8.55 10.28 -24.35
CA HIS A 274 -9.34 11.16 -25.22
C HIS A 274 -9.75 12.46 -24.47
N ALA A 275 -10.41 13.39 -25.15
CA ALA A 275 -10.67 14.73 -24.61
C ALA A 275 -11.50 14.70 -23.31
N ASP A 276 -12.51 13.81 -23.26
CA ASP A 276 -13.44 13.69 -22.13
C ASP A 276 -13.00 12.63 -21.08
N ALA A 277 -11.83 11.98 -21.28
CA ALA A 277 -11.33 10.99 -20.35
C ALA A 277 -10.79 11.64 -19.07
N ARG A 278 -10.91 10.91 -17.96
CA ARG A 278 -10.38 11.34 -16.65
C ARG A 278 -9.36 10.35 -16.11
N LEU A 279 -8.38 10.89 -15.40
CA LEU A 279 -7.37 10.14 -14.66
C LEU A 279 -7.67 10.25 -13.16
N LEU A 280 -7.78 9.12 -12.48
CA LEU A 280 -7.95 9.02 -11.04
C LEU A 280 -6.67 8.47 -10.41
N VAL A 281 -5.93 9.34 -9.75
CA VAL A 281 -4.73 8.99 -8.99
C VAL A 281 -5.13 8.76 -7.54
N ILE A 282 -4.94 7.53 -7.05
CA ILE A 282 -5.36 7.11 -5.71
C ILE A 282 -4.11 6.92 -4.87
N GLU A 283 -3.79 7.93 -4.05
CA GLU A 283 -2.53 7.99 -3.31
C GLU A 283 -2.73 8.61 -1.92
N ARG A 284 -1.74 8.43 -1.05
CA ARG A 284 -1.64 9.22 0.17
C ARG A 284 -1.25 10.65 -0.17
N ILE A 285 -1.86 11.59 0.52
CA ILE A 285 -1.47 12.99 0.44
C ILE A 285 -0.76 13.39 1.74
N VAL A 286 0.44 13.94 1.63
CA VAL A 286 1.17 14.49 2.77
C VAL A 286 0.62 15.88 3.09
N PRO A 287 -0.04 16.08 4.25
CA PRO A 287 -0.56 17.38 4.61
C PRO A 287 0.58 18.33 4.99
N PRO A 288 0.41 19.64 4.77
CA PRO A 288 1.37 20.66 5.19
C PRO A 288 1.42 20.79 6.72
N GLY A 289 2.46 21.49 7.21
CA GLY A 289 2.60 21.82 8.63
C GLY A 289 3.11 20.66 9.48
N ASP A 290 2.98 20.78 10.79
CA ASP A 290 3.54 19.90 11.81
C ASP A 290 2.52 18.97 12.49
N GLU A 291 1.24 19.08 12.13
CA GLU A 291 0.21 18.18 12.63
C GLU A 291 0.57 16.72 12.36
N PRO A 292 0.37 15.83 13.35
CA PRO A 292 0.67 14.41 13.19
C PRO A 292 -0.15 13.78 12.06
N HIS A 293 0.53 13.13 11.11
CA HIS A 293 -0.11 12.37 10.05
C HIS A 293 0.76 11.18 9.62
N GLU A 294 0.13 10.03 9.39
CA GLU A 294 0.84 8.79 9.08
C GLU A 294 1.65 8.86 7.77
N SER A 295 1.17 9.63 6.77
CA SER A 295 1.84 9.77 5.49
C SER A 295 3.27 10.35 5.60
N LYS A 296 3.54 11.16 6.62
CA LYS A 296 4.89 11.75 6.83
C LYS A 296 5.94 10.71 7.17
N PHE A 297 5.58 9.70 7.97
CA PHE A 297 6.47 8.57 8.24
C PHE A 297 6.44 7.52 7.11
N MET A 298 5.31 7.41 6.39
CA MET A 298 5.24 6.55 5.21
C MET A 298 6.16 7.09 4.10
N ASP A 299 6.24 8.41 3.92
CA ASP A 299 7.18 9.03 2.98
C ASP A 299 8.64 8.66 3.30
N LEU A 300 9.05 8.74 4.57
CA LEU A 300 10.37 8.24 4.98
C LEU A 300 10.53 6.73 4.75
N ASN A 301 9.46 5.96 4.94
CA ASN A 301 9.51 4.53 4.65
C ASN A 301 9.71 4.25 3.16
N MET A 302 9.09 5.02 2.27
CA MET A 302 9.32 4.94 0.81
C MET A 302 10.76 5.25 0.46
N LEU A 303 11.36 6.30 1.04
CA LEU A 303 12.77 6.65 0.87
C LEU A 303 13.69 5.49 1.29
N VAL A 304 13.41 4.86 2.46
CA VAL A 304 14.28 3.82 3.04
C VAL A 304 14.16 2.48 2.30
N ILE A 305 12.98 2.14 1.80
CA ILE A 305 12.67 0.80 1.25
C ILE A 305 12.78 0.76 -0.27
N ALA A 306 12.05 1.64 -0.98
CA ALA A 306 11.86 1.54 -2.43
C ALA A 306 12.48 2.68 -3.23
N GLY A 307 12.86 3.79 -2.58
CA GLY A 307 13.36 4.99 -3.25
C GLY A 307 12.26 5.88 -3.83
N GLY A 308 11.01 5.52 -3.60
CA GLY A 308 9.85 6.34 -3.96
C GLY A 308 9.55 7.43 -2.93
N ARG A 309 8.40 8.09 -3.05
CA ARG A 309 7.98 9.14 -2.12
C ARG A 309 6.47 9.33 -2.09
N GLU A 310 5.95 9.62 -0.91
CA GLU A 310 4.61 10.20 -0.79
C GLU A 310 4.68 11.70 -1.09
N ARG A 311 3.62 12.27 -1.62
CA ARG A 311 3.61 13.67 -2.07
C ARG A 311 2.45 14.45 -1.47
N SER A 312 2.65 15.74 -1.33
CA SER A 312 1.59 16.69 -1.01
C SER A 312 0.71 16.98 -2.24
N GLU A 313 -0.49 17.53 -2.01
CA GLU A 313 -1.37 17.95 -3.12
C GLU A 313 -0.69 18.94 -4.08
N PRO A 314 0.03 19.99 -3.62
CA PRO A 314 0.75 20.89 -4.54
C PRO A 314 1.80 20.19 -5.40
N GLU A 315 2.49 19.16 -4.88
CA GLU A 315 3.48 18.38 -5.65
C GLU A 315 2.78 17.51 -6.70
N TYR A 316 1.67 16.83 -6.38
CA TYR A 316 0.88 16.11 -7.38
C TYR A 316 0.33 17.06 -8.44
N ARG A 317 -0.20 18.22 -8.06
CA ARG A 317 -0.70 19.25 -8.98
C ARG A 317 0.38 19.67 -9.97
N ALA A 318 1.58 19.98 -9.48
CA ALA A 318 2.70 20.37 -10.34
C ALA A 318 3.14 19.26 -11.32
N LEU A 319 3.13 17.99 -10.89
CA LEU A 319 3.44 16.84 -11.75
C LEU A 319 2.40 16.62 -12.83
N LEU A 320 1.12 16.74 -12.49
CA LEU A 320 0.01 16.65 -13.44
C LEU A 320 0.09 17.77 -14.49
N GLU A 321 0.26 19.02 -14.05
CA GLU A 321 0.40 20.19 -14.93
C GLU A 321 1.61 20.06 -15.89
N ARG A 322 2.76 19.60 -15.37
CA ARG A 322 3.97 19.33 -16.18
C ARG A 322 3.71 18.27 -17.27
N SER A 323 2.75 17.38 -17.03
CA SER A 323 2.40 16.29 -17.94
C SER A 323 1.20 16.60 -18.84
N GLY A 324 0.69 17.85 -18.85
CA GLY A 324 -0.45 18.27 -19.66
C GLY A 324 -1.80 17.81 -19.12
N LEU A 325 -1.89 17.59 -17.82
CA LEU A 325 -3.10 17.25 -17.07
C LEU A 325 -3.43 18.38 -16.08
N GLN A 326 -4.70 18.55 -15.76
CA GLN A 326 -5.18 19.49 -14.78
C GLN A 326 -5.81 18.72 -13.62
N LEU A 327 -5.39 19.02 -12.37
CA LEU A 327 -6.04 18.49 -11.17
C LEU A 327 -7.34 19.28 -10.92
N ASP A 328 -8.47 18.61 -11.07
CA ASP A 328 -9.80 19.21 -10.94
C ASP A 328 -10.32 19.14 -9.51
N THR A 329 -10.22 17.98 -8.88
CA THR A 329 -10.71 17.78 -7.52
C THR A 329 -9.88 16.75 -6.74
N VAL A 330 -9.96 16.84 -5.42
CA VAL A 330 -9.40 15.86 -4.48
C VAL A 330 -10.54 15.32 -3.62
N ILE A 331 -10.76 14.02 -3.66
CA ILE A 331 -11.85 13.33 -2.96
C ILE A 331 -11.24 12.60 -1.76
N ASP A 332 -11.70 12.95 -0.56
CA ASP A 332 -11.37 12.19 0.66
C ASP A 332 -12.15 10.87 0.69
N THR A 333 -11.45 9.76 0.79
CA THR A 333 -12.07 8.43 0.86
C THR A 333 -12.44 8.00 2.29
N GLY A 334 -12.11 8.81 3.28
CA GLY A 334 -12.20 8.45 4.70
C GLY A 334 -11.19 7.35 5.12
N THR A 335 -10.13 7.15 4.32
CA THR A 335 -9.04 6.20 4.58
C THR A 335 -7.67 6.88 4.47
N ALA A 336 -6.61 6.10 4.46
CA ALA A 336 -5.25 6.62 4.30
C ALA A 336 -4.95 7.23 2.91
N VAL A 337 -5.82 7.05 1.92
CA VAL A 337 -5.63 7.57 0.57
C VAL A 337 -6.75 8.55 0.19
N SER A 338 -6.43 9.47 -0.70
CA SER A 338 -7.39 10.32 -1.41
C SER A 338 -7.40 9.98 -2.90
N VAL A 339 -8.45 10.37 -3.61
CA VAL A 339 -8.50 10.31 -5.06
C VAL A 339 -8.27 11.70 -5.61
N LEU A 340 -7.23 11.84 -6.44
CA LEU A 340 -6.96 13.05 -7.19
C LEU A 340 -7.51 12.82 -8.60
N GLU A 341 -8.57 13.53 -8.95
CA GLU A 341 -9.19 13.49 -10.28
C GLU A 341 -8.58 14.57 -11.17
N ALA A 342 -8.12 14.15 -12.35
CA ALA A 342 -7.48 15.03 -13.30
C ALA A 342 -8.01 14.76 -14.72
N THR A 343 -8.11 15.83 -15.50
CA THR A 343 -8.50 15.79 -16.91
C THR A 343 -7.39 16.36 -17.80
N SER A 344 -7.57 16.22 -19.09
CA SER A 344 -6.66 16.83 -20.06
C SER A 344 -6.69 18.35 -19.92
N ALA A 345 -5.55 19.01 -19.70
CA ALA A 345 -5.46 20.44 -19.92
C ALA A 345 -5.76 20.75 -21.38
N GLU A 346 -6.67 21.69 -21.66
CA GLU A 346 -7.18 22.01 -23.00
C GLU A 346 -6.04 22.25 -24.02
N GLN A 347 -5.76 21.25 -24.85
CA GLN A 347 -5.05 21.38 -26.13
C GLN A 347 -5.73 20.45 -27.12
N GLU A 348 -6.11 20.95 -28.28
CA GLU A 348 -6.63 20.16 -29.42
C GLU A 348 -5.63 19.03 -29.77
N GLN A 349 -5.97 17.78 -29.45
CA GLN A 349 -5.24 16.60 -29.91
C GLN A 349 -6.15 15.76 -30.85
N PRO A 350 -5.58 15.08 -31.87
CA PRO A 350 -6.35 14.17 -32.70
C PRO A 350 -6.88 12.99 -31.85
N GLU A 351 -8.15 12.62 -32.10
CA GLU A 351 -8.82 11.50 -31.42
C GLU A 351 -7.98 10.21 -31.45
N PRO A 352 -7.65 9.60 -30.32
CA PRO A 352 -7.07 8.26 -30.30
C PRO A 352 -8.12 7.21 -30.68
N ALA A 353 -7.68 6.12 -31.33
CA ALA A 353 -8.56 5.03 -31.77
C ALA A 353 -9.31 4.40 -30.56
N ALA A 354 -10.60 4.17 -30.69
CA ALA A 354 -11.46 3.65 -29.66
C ALA A 354 -10.94 2.29 -29.10
N LEU A 355 -11.08 2.07 -27.80
CA LEU A 355 -10.69 0.84 -27.10
C LEU A 355 -11.36 -0.41 -27.70
N SER A 356 -12.52 -0.25 -28.38
CA SER A 356 -13.19 -1.30 -29.14
C SER A 356 -12.28 -1.96 -30.19
N ASP A 357 -11.31 -1.24 -30.76
CA ASP A 357 -10.40 -1.76 -31.77
C ASP A 357 -9.18 -2.47 -31.13
N VAL A 358 -8.74 -2.01 -29.98
CA VAL A 358 -7.70 -2.67 -29.17
C VAL A 358 -8.27 -3.91 -28.45
N MET A 359 -9.57 -3.93 -28.23
CA MET A 359 -10.32 -4.99 -27.56
C MET A 359 -10.80 -6.12 -28.49
N ARG A 360 -10.50 -6.08 -29.80
CA ARG A 360 -10.81 -7.22 -30.68
C ARG A 360 -9.97 -8.42 -30.29
N PRO A 361 -10.56 -9.63 -30.15
CA PRO A 361 -9.77 -10.82 -29.88
C PRO A 361 -8.76 -11.02 -31.02
N TYR A 362 -7.50 -11.25 -30.67
CA TYR A 362 -6.47 -11.66 -31.62
C TYR A 362 -6.99 -12.86 -32.44
N PRO A 363 -6.94 -12.82 -33.79
CA PRO A 363 -7.33 -13.97 -34.60
C PRO A 363 -6.40 -15.12 -34.20
N ARG A 364 -6.99 -16.26 -33.79
CA ARG A 364 -6.23 -17.50 -33.57
C ARG A 364 -5.47 -17.79 -34.87
N LYS A 365 -4.15 -17.84 -34.79
CA LYS A 365 -3.31 -18.33 -35.90
C LYS A 365 -3.48 -19.85 -36.03
N ASP A 366 -4.53 -20.27 -36.69
CA ASP A 366 -4.57 -21.58 -37.32
C ASP A 366 -3.73 -21.50 -38.62
N THR A 367 -2.42 -21.58 -38.45
CA THR A 367 -1.51 -21.77 -39.59
C THR A 367 -0.86 -23.13 -39.37
N PRO A 368 -1.14 -24.13 -40.21
CA PRO A 368 -0.44 -25.42 -40.13
C PRO A 368 1.05 -25.24 -40.49
N CYS A 369 1.88 -25.84 -39.66
CA CYS A 369 3.32 -25.90 -39.87
C CYS A 369 3.66 -26.58 -41.20
N PRO A 370 4.43 -25.99 -42.13
CA PRO A 370 4.86 -26.70 -43.32
C PRO A 370 5.86 -27.79 -42.94
N ALA A 371 5.55 -29.03 -43.38
CA ALA A 371 6.44 -30.18 -43.24
C ALA A 371 7.81 -29.89 -43.89
N LYS A 372 8.89 -30.14 -43.13
CA LYS A 372 10.26 -30.17 -43.70
C LYS A 372 10.39 -31.38 -44.59
N SER A 373 10.62 -31.15 -45.87
CA SER A 373 11.29 -32.07 -46.78
C SER A 373 12.79 -31.88 -46.70
#